data_2d41d2c45be81408117d41440dac3b53
#
_entry.id   2d41d2c45be81408117d41440dac3b53
#
_cell.length_a   1.000
_cell.length_b   1.000
_cell.length_c   1.000
_cell.angle_alpha   90.00
_cell.angle_beta   90.00
_cell.angle_gamma   90.00
#
_symmetry.space_group_name_H-M   'P 1'
#
loop_
_entity.id
_entity.type
_entity.pdbx_description
1 polymer ?
#
loop_
_entity_poly.entity_id
_entity_poly.type
_entity_poly.pdbx_seq_one_letter_code
_entity_poly.pdbx_strand_id
1 'polypeptide(L)'
;MMLSLLWVLAQQHAAAADDYAYNVSDPVYTKLTEQLQRLKRQRKPLRLKINSHTGAGKTYFIRHHNSKYLGCRLLDFDDFEGANRSSALLLAYDACAVLLGSAHLDKHSSLEDVAYVFVVPSLKDIRHNVAKRNEGVSKHHERWSNETYIVKKREETLGKVFRGGRQRFPVFSSFEEGVRFCAEAYGV
;
A
#
# COMPACT_ATOMS: atom_id res chain seq x y z
N MET A 1 -24.53 10.33 -25.81
CA MET A 1 -23.40 11.27 -25.73
C MET A 1 -22.77 11.41 -24.34
N MET A 2 -23.46 11.21 -23.21
CA MET A 2 -22.86 11.32 -21.86
C MET A 2 -21.91 10.17 -21.46
N LEU A 3 -22.09 8.97 -21.99
CA LEU A 3 -21.24 7.79 -21.67
C LEU A 3 -19.82 7.88 -22.24
N SER A 4 -19.62 8.62 -23.36
CA SER A 4 -18.28 8.79 -23.96
C SER A 4 -17.40 9.77 -23.18
N LEU A 5 -17.98 10.78 -22.55
CA LEU A 5 -17.23 11.74 -21.72
C LEU A 5 -16.71 11.12 -20.41
N LEU A 6 -17.51 10.26 -19.79
CA LEU A 6 -17.08 9.53 -18.58
C LEU A 6 -15.95 8.54 -18.89
N TRP A 7 -15.97 7.92 -20.06
CA TRP A 7 -14.92 6.99 -20.49
C TRP A 7 -13.61 7.72 -20.83
N VAL A 8 -13.69 8.90 -21.48
CA VAL A 8 -12.53 9.76 -21.76
C VAL A 8 -11.91 10.33 -20.46
N LEU A 9 -12.74 10.76 -19.51
CA LEU A 9 -12.26 11.20 -18.20
C LEU A 9 -11.63 10.05 -17.41
N ALA A 10 -12.18 8.84 -17.48
CA ALA A 10 -11.57 7.65 -16.85
C ALA A 10 -10.23 7.29 -17.51
N GLN A 11 -10.10 7.42 -18.84
CA GLN A 11 -8.82 7.20 -19.52
C GLN A 11 -7.79 8.29 -19.23
N GLN A 12 -8.19 9.56 -19.09
CA GLN A 12 -7.28 10.64 -18.71
C GLN A 12 -6.79 10.47 -17.26
N HIS A 13 -7.62 9.97 -16.35
CA HIS A 13 -7.19 9.62 -14.99
C HIS A 13 -6.30 8.37 -14.97
N ALA A 14 -6.52 7.39 -15.85
CA ALA A 14 -5.67 6.21 -15.96
C ALA A 14 -4.28 6.55 -16.53
N ALA A 15 -4.20 7.43 -17.53
CA ALA A 15 -2.92 7.86 -18.10
C ALA A 15 -2.10 8.73 -17.11
N ALA A 16 -2.75 9.55 -16.29
CA ALA A 16 -2.10 10.29 -15.22
C ALA A 16 -1.61 9.38 -14.08
N ALA A 17 -2.11 8.14 -13.99
CA ALA A 17 -1.74 7.18 -12.95
C ALA A 17 -0.42 6.44 -13.21
N ASP A 18 0.17 6.54 -14.39
CA ASP A 18 1.45 5.91 -14.69
C ASP A 18 2.66 6.68 -14.10
N ASP A 19 2.50 7.95 -13.76
CA ASP A 19 3.52 8.84 -13.20
C ASP A 19 3.12 9.42 -11.83
N TYR A 20 2.57 8.59 -10.91
CA TYR A 20 2.45 9.05 -9.53
C TYR A 20 3.82 9.15 -8.87
N ALA A 21 4.56 10.20 -9.20
CA ALA A 21 5.49 10.78 -8.25
C ALA A 21 4.62 11.35 -7.12
N TYR A 22 4.70 10.77 -5.92
CA TYR A 22 4.01 11.37 -4.78
C TYR A 22 4.47 12.81 -4.59
N ASN A 23 3.52 13.70 -4.55
CA ASN A 23 3.82 15.10 -4.27
C ASN A 23 3.83 15.28 -2.76
N VAL A 24 5.02 15.30 -2.15
CA VAL A 24 5.20 15.53 -0.70
C VAL A 24 4.56 16.83 -0.21
N SER A 25 4.22 17.74 -1.10
CA SER A 25 3.47 18.98 -0.79
C SER A 25 1.97 18.75 -0.63
N ASP A 26 1.45 17.55 -0.95
CA ASP A 26 0.03 17.25 -0.72
C ASP A 26 -0.26 17.19 0.79
N PRO A 27 -1.33 17.79 1.27
CA PRO A 27 -1.70 17.82 2.69
C PRO A 27 -1.80 16.44 3.37
N VAL A 28 -2.03 15.36 2.62
CA VAL A 28 -2.08 14.00 3.20
C VAL A 28 -0.73 13.53 3.71
N TYR A 29 0.38 13.93 3.06
CA TYR A 29 1.74 13.59 3.52
C TYR A 29 2.15 14.44 4.72
N THR A 30 1.77 15.71 4.75
CA THR A 30 1.97 16.57 5.92
C THR A 30 1.28 15.97 7.15
N LYS A 31 0.01 15.57 7.04
CA LYS A 31 -0.73 14.92 8.13
C LYS A 31 -0.10 13.61 8.58
N LEU A 32 0.38 12.79 7.63
CA LEU A 32 1.11 11.56 7.96
C LEU A 32 2.39 11.87 8.74
N THR A 33 3.18 12.83 8.29
CA THR A 33 4.42 13.27 8.96
C THR A 33 4.13 13.76 10.38
N GLU A 34 3.12 14.60 10.56
CA GLU A 34 2.70 15.09 11.88
C GLU A 34 2.27 13.95 12.82
N GLN A 35 1.51 12.97 12.29
CA GLN A 35 1.12 11.77 13.04
C GLN A 35 2.36 10.99 13.50
N LEU A 36 3.31 10.72 12.61
CA LEU A 36 4.51 9.96 12.91
C LEU A 36 5.41 10.68 13.95
N GLN A 37 5.58 11.98 13.80
CA GLN A 37 6.31 12.80 14.77
C GLN A 37 5.61 12.85 16.14
N ARG A 38 4.28 12.88 16.17
CA ARG A 38 3.52 12.76 17.42
C ARG A 38 3.76 11.42 18.10
N LEU A 39 3.72 10.30 17.36
CA LEU A 39 4.01 8.97 17.90
C LEU A 39 5.42 8.92 18.49
N LYS A 40 6.42 9.46 17.80
CA LYS A 40 7.80 9.55 18.31
C LYS A 40 7.88 10.33 19.62
N ARG A 41 7.26 11.53 19.67
CA ARG A 41 7.24 12.34 20.92
C ARG A 41 6.56 11.62 22.08
N GLN A 42 5.55 10.79 21.79
CA GLN A 42 4.88 9.95 22.78
C GLN A 42 5.64 8.67 23.11
N ARG A 43 6.82 8.44 22.54
CA ARG A 43 7.63 7.23 22.68
C ARG A 43 6.86 5.94 22.29
N LYS A 44 5.88 6.05 21.41
CA LYS A 44 5.14 4.91 20.86
C LYS A 44 5.91 4.30 19.70
N PRO A 45 5.96 2.97 19.55
CA PRO A 45 6.66 2.34 18.45
C PRO A 45 6.04 2.73 17.09
N LEU A 46 6.86 2.75 16.03
CA LEU A 46 6.37 2.93 14.66
C LEU A 46 5.55 1.70 14.26
N ARG A 47 4.28 1.91 14.00
CA ARG A 47 3.35 0.90 13.51
C ARG A 47 2.76 1.39 12.20
N LEU A 48 3.05 0.66 11.14
CA LEU A 48 2.65 1.04 9.78
C LEU A 48 1.80 -0.05 9.17
N LYS A 49 0.64 0.32 8.63
CA LYS A 49 -0.16 -0.55 7.78
C LYS A 49 -0.08 -0.06 6.35
N ILE A 50 0.44 -0.91 5.48
CA ILE A 50 0.53 -0.64 4.05
C ILE A 50 -0.54 -1.46 3.33
N ASN A 51 -1.48 -0.78 2.71
CA ASN A 51 -2.50 -1.40 1.88
C ASN A 51 -2.05 -1.39 0.41
N SER A 52 -2.23 -2.49 -0.27
CA SER A 52 -1.90 -2.64 -1.68
C SER A 52 -2.90 -3.54 -2.38
N HIS A 53 -2.91 -3.52 -3.70
CA HIS A 53 -3.69 -4.49 -4.47
C HIS A 53 -2.90 -5.79 -4.67
N THR A 54 -3.60 -6.83 -5.10
CA THR A 54 -2.98 -8.07 -5.55
C THR A 54 -2.01 -7.77 -6.70
N GLY A 55 -0.82 -8.38 -6.66
CA GLY A 55 0.19 -8.16 -7.70
C GLY A 55 1.14 -7.00 -7.44
N ALA A 56 0.95 -6.23 -6.36
CA ALA A 56 1.83 -5.12 -6.00
C ALA A 56 3.26 -5.52 -5.57
N GLY A 57 3.58 -6.81 -5.44
CA GLY A 57 4.93 -7.25 -5.08
C GLY A 57 5.16 -7.49 -3.58
N LYS A 58 4.10 -7.48 -2.75
CA LYS A 58 4.17 -7.65 -1.28
C LYS A 58 5.06 -8.82 -0.84
N THR A 59 4.77 -10.02 -1.31
CA THR A 59 5.52 -11.24 -0.93
C THR A 59 6.98 -11.18 -1.39
N TYR A 60 7.26 -10.56 -2.55
CA TYR A 60 8.62 -10.34 -3.01
C TYR A 60 9.37 -9.40 -2.05
N PHE A 61 8.77 -8.27 -1.69
CA PHE A 61 9.36 -7.31 -0.76
C PHE A 61 9.70 -7.95 0.59
N ILE A 62 8.77 -8.71 1.20
CA ILE A 62 9.00 -9.39 2.48
C ILE A 62 10.17 -10.39 2.38
N ARG A 63 10.19 -11.21 1.34
CA ARG A 63 11.24 -12.23 1.14
C ARG A 63 12.59 -11.61 0.84
N HIS A 64 12.63 -10.59 -0.01
CA HIS A 64 13.87 -9.91 -0.40
C HIS A 64 14.57 -9.27 0.81
N HIS A 65 13.81 -8.78 1.77
CA HIS A 65 14.31 -8.16 2.99
C HIS A 65 14.32 -9.10 4.22
N ASN A 66 14.19 -10.42 4.04
CA ASN A 66 14.20 -11.40 5.12
C ASN A 66 13.26 -11.01 6.27
N SER A 67 12.07 -10.55 5.96
CA SER A 67 11.06 -10.06 6.91
C SER A 67 11.49 -8.89 7.81
N LYS A 68 12.54 -8.14 7.43
CA LYS A 68 12.98 -6.92 8.12
C LYS A 68 13.44 -5.86 7.12
N TYR A 69 13.03 -4.61 7.32
CA TYR A 69 13.48 -3.47 6.53
C TYR A 69 13.58 -2.22 7.40
N LEU A 70 14.71 -1.51 7.35
CA LEU A 70 15.01 -0.32 8.17
C LEU A 70 14.71 -0.54 9.67
N GLY A 71 15.11 -1.71 10.19
CA GLY A 71 14.85 -2.07 11.59
C GLY A 71 13.41 -2.49 11.93
N CYS A 72 12.48 -2.34 11.00
CA CYS A 72 11.07 -2.73 11.17
C CYS A 72 10.83 -4.17 10.75
N ARG A 73 10.03 -4.89 11.54
CA ARG A 73 9.55 -6.23 11.19
C ARG A 73 8.46 -6.13 10.12
N LEU A 74 8.60 -6.90 9.05
CA LEU A 74 7.61 -7.01 7.97
C LEU A 74 6.68 -8.19 8.25
N LEU A 75 5.37 -7.95 8.22
CA LEU A 75 4.33 -8.93 8.46
C LEU A 75 3.44 -9.04 7.22
N ASP A 76 3.19 -10.24 6.74
CA ASP A 76 2.19 -10.47 5.70
C ASP A 76 0.81 -10.66 6.34
N PHE A 77 -0.15 -9.86 5.95
CA PHE A 77 -1.51 -9.99 6.42
C PHE A 77 -2.14 -11.35 6.07
N ASP A 78 -1.72 -11.92 4.94
CA ASP A 78 -2.26 -13.19 4.47
C ASP A 78 -1.77 -14.40 5.29
N ASP A 79 -0.68 -14.24 6.08
CA ASP A 79 -0.15 -15.29 6.97
C ASP A 79 -0.98 -15.46 8.27
N PHE A 80 -1.95 -14.58 8.51
CA PHE A 80 -2.76 -14.62 9.73
C PHE A 80 -4.19 -15.05 9.41
N GLU A 81 -4.63 -16.16 9.96
CA GLU A 81 -6.00 -16.65 9.85
C GLU A 81 -6.92 -16.05 10.93
N GLY A 82 -8.17 -15.71 10.57
CA GLY A 82 -9.21 -15.30 11.49
C GLY A 82 -9.66 -13.85 11.42
N ALA A 83 -10.76 -13.51 12.13
CA ALA A 83 -11.47 -12.24 12.07
C ALA A 83 -10.75 -11.04 12.69
N ASN A 84 -9.71 -11.26 13.51
CA ASN A 84 -8.93 -10.21 14.18
C ASN A 84 -7.65 -9.85 13.42
N ARG A 85 -7.64 -10.00 12.12
CA ARG A 85 -6.53 -9.75 11.20
C ARG A 85 -6.16 -8.28 11.04
N SER A 86 -6.49 -7.44 11.98
CA SER A 86 -6.37 -6.01 11.83
C SER A 86 -5.16 -5.44 12.57
N SER A 87 -5.14 -4.14 12.67
CA SER A 87 -4.20 -3.33 13.42
C SER A 87 -3.91 -3.83 14.84
N ALA A 88 -4.75 -4.69 15.42
CA ALA A 88 -4.49 -5.36 16.70
C ALA A 88 -3.20 -6.19 16.68
N LEU A 89 -2.85 -6.80 15.53
CA LEU A 89 -1.56 -7.47 15.36
C LEU A 89 -0.38 -6.51 15.52
N LEU A 90 -0.48 -5.30 14.93
CA LEU A 90 0.56 -4.30 15.07
C LEU A 90 0.68 -3.80 16.51
N LEU A 91 -0.43 -3.73 17.23
CA LEU A 91 -0.44 -3.27 18.63
C LEU A 91 0.28 -4.24 19.58
N ALA A 92 0.42 -5.51 19.19
CA ALA A 92 1.15 -6.52 19.96
C ALA A 92 2.69 -6.39 19.85
N TYR A 93 3.21 -5.53 18.96
CA TYR A 93 4.65 -5.35 18.80
C TYR A 93 5.12 -4.10 19.55
N ASP A 94 6.11 -4.28 20.43
CA ASP A 94 6.74 -3.20 21.18
C ASP A 94 7.82 -2.43 20.38
N ALA A 95 8.18 -2.97 19.21
CA ALA A 95 9.15 -2.38 18.30
C ALA A 95 8.48 -1.96 16.98
N CYS A 96 9.27 -1.41 16.05
CA CYS A 96 8.78 -1.07 14.72
C CYS A 96 8.20 -2.30 13.98
N ALA A 97 6.97 -2.18 13.50
CA ALA A 97 6.30 -3.21 12.71
C ALA A 97 5.53 -2.64 11.52
N VAL A 98 5.62 -3.32 10.39
CA VAL A 98 4.92 -3.00 9.14
C VAL A 98 4.04 -4.17 8.75
N LEU A 99 2.73 -3.96 8.70
CA LEU A 99 1.76 -4.93 8.23
C LEU A 99 1.41 -4.62 6.77
N LEU A 100 1.72 -5.57 5.89
CA LEU A 100 1.45 -5.49 4.46
C LEU A 100 0.17 -6.27 4.16
N GLY A 101 -0.84 -5.61 3.65
CA GLY A 101 -2.16 -6.21 3.44
C GLY A 101 -2.80 -5.87 2.10
N SER A 102 -3.91 -6.54 1.81
CA SER A 102 -4.77 -6.19 0.69
C SER A 102 -5.52 -4.87 0.96
N ALA A 103 -5.93 -4.18 -0.10
CA ALA A 103 -6.58 -2.85 -0.05
C ALA A 103 -7.99 -2.84 0.56
N HIS A 104 -8.31 -3.78 1.45
CA HIS A 104 -9.50 -3.68 2.28
C HIS A 104 -9.23 -2.65 3.37
N LEU A 105 -9.94 -1.52 3.29
CA LEU A 105 -9.99 -0.57 4.38
C LEU A 105 -10.73 -1.26 5.52
N ASP A 106 -10.00 -1.65 6.55
CA ASP A 106 -10.62 -2.08 7.78
C ASP A 106 -11.48 -0.96 8.34
N LYS A 107 -12.59 -1.31 8.96
CA LYS A 107 -13.41 -0.38 9.74
C LYS A 107 -12.62 0.32 10.87
N HIS A 108 -11.41 -0.14 11.14
CA HIS A 108 -10.47 0.36 12.15
C HIS A 108 -9.34 1.24 11.59
N SER A 109 -9.53 1.86 10.40
CA SER A 109 -8.57 2.82 9.82
C SER A 109 -8.35 4.09 10.68
N SER A 110 -8.98 4.18 11.82
CA SER A 110 -8.91 5.34 12.73
C SER A 110 -8.09 5.10 14.01
N LEU A 111 -7.26 4.02 14.07
CA LEU A 111 -6.38 3.85 15.21
C LEU A 111 -5.29 4.93 15.18
N GLU A 112 -5.31 5.82 16.15
CA GLU A 112 -4.37 6.95 16.25
C GLU A 112 -2.90 6.52 16.31
N ASP A 113 -2.66 5.29 16.76
CA ASP A 113 -1.34 4.70 16.96
C ASP A 113 -0.80 3.91 15.77
N VAL A 114 -1.53 3.87 14.66
CA VAL A 114 -1.13 3.17 13.42
C VAL A 114 -1.18 4.13 12.25
N ALA A 115 -0.07 4.26 11.54
CA ALA A 115 -0.03 5.02 10.30
C ALA A 115 -0.52 4.17 9.13
N TYR A 116 -1.32 4.77 8.25
CA TYR A 116 -1.92 4.10 7.09
C TYR A 116 -1.42 4.73 5.80
N VAL A 117 -0.89 3.90 4.92
CA VAL A 117 -0.47 4.32 3.58
C VAL A 117 -0.90 3.29 2.54
N PHE A 118 -0.87 3.69 1.28
CA PHE A 118 -1.11 2.80 0.15
C PHE A 118 0.16 2.64 -0.69
N VAL A 119 0.32 1.45 -1.27
CA VAL A 119 1.31 1.18 -2.32
C VAL A 119 0.57 0.77 -3.58
N VAL A 120 0.77 1.54 -4.64
CA VAL A 120 0.17 1.32 -5.95
C VAL A 120 1.26 1.43 -7.01
N PRO A 121 1.90 0.32 -7.39
CA PRO A 121 2.96 0.30 -8.37
C PRO A 121 2.50 0.76 -9.76
N SER A 122 3.45 1.18 -10.60
CA SER A 122 3.21 1.50 -12.00
C SER A 122 2.68 0.27 -12.77
N LEU A 123 2.03 0.49 -13.91
CA LEU A 123 1.62 -0.61 -14.78
C LEU A 123 2.82 -1.40 -15.31
N LYS A 124 3.96 -0.75 -15.51
CA LYS A 124 5.23 -1.39 -15.91
C LYS A 124 5.69 -2.38 -14.85
N ASP A 125 5.69 -1.98 -13.57
CA ASP A 125 6.10 -2.85 -12.46
C ASP A 125 5.13 -4.00 -12.25
N ILE A 126 3.83 -3.74 -12.43
CA ILE A 126 2.80 -4.78 -12.38
C ILE A 126 3.04 -5.83 -13.46
N ARG A 127 3.28 -5.41 -14.71
CA ARG A 127 3.57 -6.33 -15.82
C ARG A 127 4.81 -7.16 -15.55
N HIS A 128 5.87 -6.52 -15.04
CA HIS A 128 7.09 -7.22 -14.64
C HIS A 128 6.82 -8.26 -13.55
N ASN A 129 6.07 -7.91 -12.52
CA ASN A 129 5.72 -8.80 -11.42
C ASN A 129 4.84 -9.98 -11.88
N VAL A 130 3.92 -9.73 -12.82
CA VAL A 130 3.08 -10.79 -13.44
C VAL A 130 3.94 -11.73 -14.26
N ALA A 131 4.82 -11.21 -15.11
CA ALA A 131 5.73 -12.02 -15.93
C ALA A 131 6.58 -12.95 -15.06
N LYS A 132 7.22 -12.43 -14.02
CA LYS A 132 8.01 -13.23 -13.06
C LYS A 132 7.20 -14.32 -12.35
N ARG A 133 5.93 -14.05 -12.04
CA ARG A 133 5.05 -15.07 -11.45
C ARG A 133 4.76 -16.20 -12.43
N ASN A 134 4.53 -15.89 -13.71
CA ASN A 134 4.20 -16.87 -14.74
C ASN A 134 5.37 -17.81 -15.05
N GLU A 135 6.61 -17.39 -14.79
CA GLU A 135 7.81 -18.23 -14.94
C GLU A 135 7.93 -19.35 -13.90
N GLY A 136 7.19 -19.29 -12.78
CA GLY A 136 7.36 -20.20 -11.64
C GLY A 136 6.09 -20.87 -11.08
N VAL A 137 4.91 -20.74 -11.72
CA VAL A 137 3.65 -21.08 -11.05
C VAL A 137 2.98 -22.34 -11.55
N SER A 138 2.65 -23.24 -10.61
CA SER A 138 1.68 -24.31 -10.78
C SER A 138 0.26 -23.74 -11.04
N LYS A 139 -0.56 -24.49 -11.79
CA LYS A 139 -1.89 -24.15 -12.31
C LYS A 139 -2.93 -23.57 -11.31
N HIS A 140 -2.66 -23.57 -10.01
CA HIS A 140 -3.60 -23.10 -8.99
C HIS A 140 -3.70 -21.57 -8.85
N HIS A 141 -2.90 -20.79 -9.58
CA HIS A 141 -2.84 -19.33 -9.43
C HIS A 141 -3.16 -18.52 -10.70
N GLU A 142 -3.85 -19.08 -11.68
CA GLU A 142 -4.22 -18.40 -12.94
C GLU A 142 -4.84 -16.99 -12.72
N ARG A 143 -5.71 -16.87 -11.70
CA ARG A 143 -6.38 -15.62 -11.37
C ARG A 143 -5.40 -14.52 -10.94
N TRP A 144 -4.34 -14.90 -10.21
CA TRP A 144 -3.33 -13.98 -9.68
C TRP A 144 -2.24 -13.64 -10.69
N SER A 145 -2.23 -14.34 -11.80
CA SER A 145 -1.32 -14.15 -12.94
C SER A 145 -2.00 -13.42 -14.11
N ASN A 146 -3.30 -13.12 -13.98
CA ASN A 146 -4.07 -12.43 -15.01
C ASN A 146 -3.86 -10.91 -14.88
N GLU A 147 -3.17 -10.31 -15.87
CA GLU A 147 -2.89 -8.87 -15.90
C GLU A 147 -4.16 -8.03 -15.82
N THR A 148 -5.18 -8.38 -16.61
CA THR A 148 -6.46 -7.63 -16.63
C THR A 148 -7.11 -7.59 -15.23
N TYR A 149 -7.09 -8.71 -14.51
CA TYR A 149 -7.61 -8.78 -13.15
C TYR A 149 -6.81 -7.88 -12.21
N ILE A 150 -5.48 -7.90 -12.31
CA ILE A 150 -4.59 -7.12 -11.44
C ILE A 150 -4.72 -5.63 -11.73
N VAL A 151 -4.79 -5.23 -13.00
CA VAL A 151 -5.05 -3.83 -13.40
C VAL A 151 -6.38 -3.36 -12.84
N LYS A 152 -7.45 -4.16 -12.95
CA LYS A 152 -8.74 -3.84 -12.33
C LYS A 152 -8.62 -3.62 -10.81
N LYS A 153 -7.85 -4.48 -10.11
CA LYS A 153 -7.63 -4.34 -8.66
C LYS A 153 -6.80 -3.09 -8.31
N ARG A 154 -5.87 -2.70 -9.18
CA ARG A 154 -5.14 -1.43 -9.06
C ARG A 154 -6.10 -0.24 -9.14
N GLU A 155 -6.98 -0.20 -10.15
CA GLU A 155 -7.97 0.86 -10.33
C GLU A 155 -8.95 0.95 -9.13
N GLU A 156 -9.42 -0.19 -8.63
CA GLU A 156 -10.25 -0.25 -7.41
C GLU A 156 -9.50 0.34 -6.19
N THR A 157 -8.20 0.13 -6.11
CA THR A 157 -7.37 0.67 -5.03
C THR A 157 -7.17 2.18 -5.19
N LEU A 158 -6.88 2.65 -6.41
CA LEU A 158 -6.80 4.08 -6.72
C LEU A 158 -8.12 4.80 -6.40
N GLY A 159 -9.27 4.18 -6.73
CA GLY A 159 -10.58 4.73 -6.37
C GLY A 159 -10.81 4.88 -4.86
N LYS A 160 -10.10 4.11 -4.01
CA LYS A 160 -10.12 4.27 -2.55
C LYS A 160 -9.20 5.39 -2.08
N VAL A 161 -8.02 5.51 -2.71
CA VAL A 161 -7.05 6.58 -2.41
C VAL A 161 -7.58 7.93 -2.82
N PHE A 162 -8.22 8.00 -4.00
CA PHE A 162 -8.79 9.23 -4.56
C PHE A 162 -10.32 9.16 -4.54
N ARG A 163 -10.98 10.18 -4.01
CA ARG A 163 -12.43 10.30 -4.05
C ARG A 163 -12.83 11.73 -4.36
N GLY A 164 -13.66 11.91 -5.39
CA GLY A 164 -14.09 13.23 -5.83
C GLY A 164 -12.92 14.13 -6.28
N GLY A 165 -11.91 13.54 -6.95
CA GLY A 165 -10.72 14.25 -7.42
C GLY A 165 -9.72 14.67 -6.33
N ARG A 166 -9.93 14.26 -5.08
CA ARG A 166 -9.03 14.58 -3.96
C ARG A 166 -8.34 13.33 -3.43
N GLN A 167 -7.04 13.42 -3.20
CA GLN A 167 -6.28 12.39 -2.52
C GLN A 167 -6.68 12.35 -1.03
N ARG A 168 -6.96 11.16 -0.52
CA ARG A 168 -7.39 10.92 0.86
C ARG A 168 -6.34 10.23 1.72
N PHE A 169 -5.45 9.49 1.09
CA PHE A 169 -4.42 8.71 1.77
C PHE A 169 -3.08 8.90 1.06
N PRO A 170 -1.97 8.88 1.79
CA PRO A 170 -0.65 8.82 1.18
C PRO A 170 -0.52 7.57 0.32
N VAL A 171 0.03 7.73 -0.88
CA VAL A 171 0.27 6.65 -1.84
C VAL A 171 1.71 6.69 -2.33
N PHE A 172 2.34 5.52 -2.42
CA PHE A 172 3.71 5.34 -2.87
C PHE A 172 3.77 4.35 -4.02
N SER A 173 4.83 4.44 -4.83
CA SER A 173 5.02 3.56 -5.99
C SER A 173 5.57 2.18 -5.58
N SER A 174 6.26 2.09 -4.44
CA SER A 174 6.84 0.85 -3.94
C SER A 174 6.72 0.72 -2.41
N PHE A 175 6.89 -0.50 -1.89
CA PHE A 175 6.92 -0.75 -0.46
C PHE A 175 8.15 -0.14 0.20
N GLU A 176 9.30 -0.19 -0.49
CA GLU A 176 10.55 0.43 -0.04
C GLU A 176 10.37 1.91 0.20
N GLU A 177 9.76 2.60 -0.75
CA GLU A 177 9.50 4.04 -0.69
C GLU A 177 8.56 4.38 0.47
N GLY A 178 7.45 3.67 0.59
CA GLY A 178 6.46 3.90 1.65
C GLY A 178 7.03 3.67 3.04
N VAL A 179 7.79 2.59 3.25
CA VAL A 179 8.41 2.30 4.55
C VAL A 179 9.52 3.31 4.86
N ARG A 180 10.36 3.66 3.87
CA ARG A 180 11.45 4.64 4.03
C ARG A 180 10.88 6.01 4.41
N PHE A 181 9.89 6.52 3.69
CA PHE A 181 9.25 7.79 4.03
C PHE A 181 8.75 7.81 5.48
N CYS A 182 8.05 6.74 5.89
CA CYS A 182 7.52 6.67 7.25
C CYS A 182 8.62 6.55 8.31
N ALA A 183 9.68 5.79 8.05
CA ALA A 183 10.82 5.65 8.94
C ALA A 183 11.56 6.98 9.12
N GLU A 184 11.87 7.68 8.03
CA GLU A 184 12.51 9.00 8.05
C GLU A 184 11.65 10.04 8.77
N ALA A 185 10.34 10.12 8.45
CA ALA A 185 9.42 11.04 9.10
C ALA A 185 9.24 10.75 10.61
N TYR A 186 9.32 9.48 10.99
CA TYR A 186 9.36 9.07 12.40
C TYR A 186 10.73 9.33 13.03
N GLY A 187 11.83 9.30 12.25
CA GLY A 187 13.20 9.57 12.66
C GLY A 187 13.93 8.34 13.22
N VAL A 188 13.84 7.23 12.48
CA VAL A 188 14.70 6.04 12.58
C VAL A 188 15.47 5.87 11.28
#